data_71dc29352e49a229bd88a5d6927c8832
#
_entry.id   71dc29352e49a229bd88a5d6927c8832
#
_cell.length_a   1.000
_cell.length_b   1.000
_cell.length_c   1.000
_cell.angle_alpha   90.00
_cell.angle_beta   90.00
_cell.angle_gamma   90.00
#
_symmetry.space_group_name_H-M   'P 1'
#
loop_
_entity.id
_entity.type
_entity.pdbx_description
1 polymer ?
#
loop_
_entity_poly.entity_id
_entity_poly.type
_entity_poly.pdbx_seq_one_letter_code
_entity_poly.pdbx_strand_id
1 'polypeptide(L)'
;MVVATQAEKTYKSPSLQSRFGLNAANFFQAEAVGVVLPVLNTFLREAHWRYDQIGVATALLGLGTLLFQTPAGILVDRVKNRRLLFFVASIAVGICFGVIPFVQHTAIWVDSLLFLSGIAQSLFIPVLGALALALAGYQALNRTLGENQGWNHAGNIVAALLAFVAVRYFGSASIFYSVAIASLVGASSVYWIRSQELDESIASGDRKQAKPKWSALLHDRSVLFLLAAVALFHLANAPILPVTALYIKQLGGSSALTTLTVLSAQMVMVPVAWASGKLCDSWGPKTVMAIAFWALPLRILSYTLAHNPHMVVFLQALDGIGAGIYGVVIVAFAADLTRGTGQFNSLLGIFATAQAIGGVVGPILSGVILQHLGFNSTFVAFAALALVAAAIFQLLVPNASTGR
;
A
#
# COMPACT_ATOMS: atom_id res chain seq x y z
N MET A 1 -0.33 -46.38 -15.88
CA MET A 1 -0.56 -45.53 -17.07
C MET A 1 -2.04 -45.26 -17.14
N VAL A 2 -2.53 -44.25 -16.45
CA VAL A 2 -3.82 -43.61 -16.68
C VAL A 2 -3.57 -42.14 -16.22
N VAL A 3 -3.17 -41.32 -17.20
CA VAL A 3 -3.20 -39.84 -17.05
C VAL A 3 -4.68 -39.49 -17.19
N ALA A 4 -5.35 -39.25 -16.05
CA ALA A 4 -6.66 -38.65 -16.06
C ALA A 4 -6.53 -37.25 -16.62
N THR A 5 -6.97 -37.08 -17.85
CA THR A 5 -7.27 -35.79 -18.49
C THR A 5 -8.25 -35.05 -17.59
N GLN A 6 -7.76 -34.10 -16.80
CA GLN A 6 -8.62 -33.05 -16.27
C GLN A 6 -9.20 -32.33 -17.48
N ALA A 7 -10.49 -32.53 -17.73
CA ALA A 7 -11.21 -31.79 -18.74
C ALA A 7 -10.94 -30.30 -18.48
N GLU A 8 -10.33 -29.62 -19.45
CA GLU A 8 -10.23 -28.16 -19.49
C GLU A 8 -11.65 -27.61 -19.35
N LYS A 9 -12.00 -27.20 -18.13
CA LYS A 9 -13.22 -26.42 -17.92
C LYS A 9 -13.06 -25.18 -18.78
N THR A 10 -13.83 -25.11 -19.84
CA THR A 10 -13.86 -23.97 -20.77
C THR A 10 -14.05 -22.70 -19.93
N TYR A 11 -13.05 -21.85 -19.88
CA TYR A 11 -13.09 -20.58 -19.15
C TYR A 11 -14.25 -19.75 -19.67
N LYS A 12 -15.28 -19.59 -18.86
CA LYS A 12 -16.42 -18.72 -19.16
C LYS A 12 -16.09 -17.34 -18.61
N SER A 13 -15.94 -16.35 -19.47
CA SER A 13 -15.67 -14.98 -19.04
C SER A 13 -16.73 -14.53 -18.02
N PRO A 14 -16.32 -13.94 -16.87
CA PRO A 14 -17.27 -13.49 -15.86
C PRO A 14 -18.21 -12.40 -16.40
N SER A 15 -19.43 -12.36 -15.89
CA SER A 15 -20.41 -11.36 -16.27
C SER A 15 -19.92 -9.94 -15.97
N LEU A 16 -20.43 -8.96 -16.73
CA LEU A 16 -20.14 -7.54 -16.48
C LEU A 16 -20.51 -7.13 -15.05
N GLN A 17 -21.59 -7.70 -14.51
CA GLN A 17 -22.03 -7.44 -13.14
C GLN A 17 -20.98 -7.88 -12.11
N SER A 18 -20.43 -9.09 -12.22
CA SER A 18 -19.44 -9.62 -11.31
C SER A 18 -18.09 -8.88 -11.43
N ARG A 19 -17.69 -8.55 -12.66
CA ARG A 19 -16.50 -7.70 -12.89
C ARG A 19 -16.67 -6.32 -12.27
N PHE A 20 -17.82 -5.69 -12.45
CA PHE A 20 -18.12 -4.39 -11.85
C PHE A 20 -18.11 -4.46 -10.33
N GLY A 21 -18.69 -5.50 -9.70
CA GLY A 21 -18.67 -5.69 -8.26
C GLY A 21 -17.24 -5.80 -7.70
N LEU A 22 -16.35 -6.56 -8.35
CA LEU A 22 -14.96 -6.69 -7.95
C LEU A 22 -14.18 -5.38 -8.14
N ASN A 23 -14.38 -4.70 -9.26
CA ASN A 23 -13.74 -3.42 -9.55
C ASN A 23 -14.20 -2.32 -8.57
N ALA A 24 -15.49 -2.27 -8.26
CA ALA A 24 -16.05 -1.35 -7.27
C ALA A 24 -15.49 -1.62 -5.86
N ALA A 25 -15.31 -2.89 -5.47
CA ALA A 25 -14.67 -3.22 -4.20
C ALA A 25 -13.23 -2.67 -4.13
N ASN A 26 -12.44 -2.80 -5.21
CA ASN A 26 -11.08 -2.24 -5.27
C ASN A 26 -11.09 -0.70 -5.26
N PHE A 27 -12.03 -0.07 -5.95
CA PHE A 27 -12.19 1.38 -5.98
C PHE A 27 -12.50 1.94 -4.58
N PHE A 28 -13.55 1.43 -3.92
CA PHE A 28 -13.96 1.93 -2.60
C PHE A 28 -13.00 1.55 -1.48
N GLN A 29 -12.28 0.43 -1.60
CA GLN A 29 -11.21 0.09 -0.66
C GLN A 29 -10.07 1.12 -0.73
N ALA A 30 -9.69 1.57 -1.92
CA ALA A 30 -8.69 2.62 -2.09
C ALA A 30 -9.18 3.96 -1.52
N GLU A 31 -10.44 4.31 -1.76
CA GLU A 31 -11.08 5.51 -1.21
C GLU A 31 -11.10 5.49 0.33
N ALA A 32 -11.38 4.32 0.93
CA ALA A 32 -11.42 4.17 2.37
C ALA A 32 -10.05 4.29 3.07
N VAL A 33 -8.95 3.97 2.37
CA VAL A 33 -7.62 3.85 2.99
C VAL A 33 -6.61 4.88 2.47
N GLY A 34 -6.70 5.23 1.19
CA GLY A 34 -5.63 5.95 0.47
C GLY A 34 -5.37 7.37 0.95
N VAL A 35 -6.40 8.11 1.37
CA VAL A 35 -6.29 9.56 1.70
C VAL A 35 -6.38 9.82 3.21
N VAL A 36 -6.76 8.83 4.00
CA VAL A 36 -7.05 9.02 5.41
C VAL A 36 -5.82 9.43 6.23
N LEU A 37 -4.65 8.85 5.97
CA LEU A 37 -3.45 9.07 6.78
C LEU A 37 -2.97 10.53 6.81
N PRO A 38 -2.83 11.26 5.68
CA PRO A 38 -2.47 12.67 5.73
C PRO A 38 -3.44 13.52 6.54
N VAL A 39 -4.74 13.26 6.39
CA VAL A 39 -5.78 14.02 7.10
C VAL A 39 -5.87 13.59 8.58
N LEU A 40 -5.72 12.31 8.90
CA LEU A 40 -5.66 11.81 10.27
C LEU A 40 -4.59 12.53 11.09
N ASN A 41 -3.37 12.63 10.55
CA ASN A 41 -2.26 13.24 11.25
C ASN A 41 -2.51 14.73 11.50
N THR A 42 -3.07 15.45 10.52
CA THR A 42 -3.42 16.87 10.70
C THR A 42 -4.60 17.03 11.65
N PHE A 43 -5.61 16.15 11.60
CA PHE A 43 -6.73 16.12 12.52
C PHE A 43 -6.30 15.91 13.98
N LEU A 44 -5.44 14.93 14.24
CA LEU A 44 -4.89 14.69 15.57
C LEU A 44 -4.05 15.89 16.05
N ARG A 45 -3.32 16.53 15.13
CA ARG A 45 -2.58 17.76 15.46
C ARG A 45 -3.51 18.92 15.81
N GLU A 46 -4.63 19.08 15.11
CA GLU A 46 -5.70 20.05 15.44
C GLU A 46 -6.33 19.76 16.80
N ALA A 47 -6.41 18.48 17.20
CA ALA A 47 -6.81 18.04 18.55
C ALA A 47 -5.69 18.15 19.61
N HIS A 48 -4.61 18.90 19.32
CA HIS A 48 -3.47 19.17 20.20
C HIS A 48 -2.58 17.97 20.55
N TRP A 49 -2.61 16.90 19.76
CA TRP A 49 -1.68 15.78 19.93
C TRP A 49 -0.25 16.20 19.64
N ARG A 50 0.70 15.62 20.38
CA ARG A 50 2.13 15.77 20.13
C ARG A 50 2.52 14.96 18.90
N TYR A 51 3.60 15.35 18.21
CA TYR A 51 4.05 14.64 17.01
C TYR A 51 4.48 13.19 17.29
N ASP A 52 5.09 12.93 18.45
CA ASP A 52 5.46 11.56 18.86
C ASP A 52 4.21 10.67 19.07
N GLN A 53 3.15 11.20 19.69
CA GLN A 53 1.88 10.50 19.85
C GLN A 53 1.22 10.20 18.50
N ILE A 54 1.22 11.16 17.57
CA ILE A 54 0.71 10.97 16.20
C ILE A 54 1.51 9.87 15.47
N GLY A 55 2.83 9.87 15.63
CA GLY A 55 3.70 8.83 15.09
C GLY A 55 3.37 7.45 15.62
N VAL A 56 3.12 7.30 16.93
CA VAL A 56 2.69 6.03 17.55
C VAL A 56 1.32 5.60 17.02
N ALA A 57 0.35 6.50 16.99
CA ALA A 57 -1.00 6.22 16.48
C ALA A 57 -0.96 5.70 15.02
N THR A 58 -0.20 6.38 14.15
CA THR A 58 0.00 5.94 12.77
C THR A 58 0.70 4.58 12.68
N ALA A 59 1.69 4.34 13.54
CA ALA A 59 2.40 3.07 13.61
C ALA A 59 1.52 1.91 14.05
N LEU A 60 0.55 2.14 14.94
CA LEU A 60 -0.39 1.12 15.43
C LEU A 60 -1.30 0.61 14.31
N LEU A 61 -1.72 1.47 13.39
CA LEU A 61 -2.43 1.04 12.17
C LEU A 61 -1.57 0.06 11.35
N GLY A 62 -0.30 0.43 11.10
CA GLY A 62 0.66 -0.44 10.39
C GLY A 62 0.95 -1.73 11.15
N LEU A 63 1.06 -1.68 12.47
CA LEU A 63 1.32 -2.83 13.33
C LEU A 63 0.17 -3.85 13.29
N GLY A 64 -1.08 -3.37 13.33
CA GLY A 64 -2.26 -4.22 13.15
C GLY A 64 -2.19 -4.97 11.82
N THR A 65 -1.87 -4.28 10.73
CA THR A 65 -1.70 -4.91 9.41
C THR A 65 -0.53 -5.90 9.40
N LEU A 66 0.63 -5.53 9.91
CA LEU A 66 1.84 -6.36 9.92
C LEU A 66 1.63 -7.68 10.68
N LEU A 67 1.08 -7.62 11.87
CA LEU A 67 0.88 -8.81 12.72
C LEU A 67 -0.18 -9.76 12.15
N PHE A 68 -1.19 -9.22 11.50
CA PHE A 68 -2.34 -10.01 11.04
C PHE A 68 -2.34 -10.33 9.55
N GLN A 69 -1.44 -9.79 8.71
CA GLN A 69 -1.40 -10.11 7.27
C GLN A 69 -1.22 -11.60 6.97
N THR A 70 -0.38 -12.31 7.73
CA THR A 70 -0.20 -13.77 7.55
C THR A 70 -1.40 -14.56 8.08
N PRO A 71 -1.90 -14.35 9.33
CA PRO A 71 -3.16 -14.93 9.79
C PRO A 71 -4.34 -14.64 8.86
N ALA A 72 -4.44 -13.42 8.31
CA ALA A 72 -5.48 -13.03 7.36
C ALA A 72 -5.42 -13.87 6.08
N GLY A 73 -4.24 -14.05 5.48
CA GLY A 73 -4.06 -14.92 4.32
C GLY A 73 -4.52 -16.35 4.60
N ILE A 74 -4.11 -16.93 5.74
CA ILE A 74 -4.53 -18.29 6.16
C ILE A 74 -6.06 -18.36 6.35
N LEU A 75 -6.65 -17.32 6.92
CA LEU A 75 -8.09 -17.26 7.13
C LEU A 75 -8.84 -17.22 5.77
N VAL A 76 -8.36 -16.43 4.83
CA VAL A 76 -8.95 -16.32 3.48
C VAL A 76 -8.88 -17.64 2.72
N ASP A 77 -7.79 -18.40 2.87
CA ASP A 77 -7.65 -19.73 2.25
C ASP A 77 -8.64 -20.77 2.82
N ARG A 78 -9.04 -20.62 4.09
CA ARG A 78 -9.95 -21.54 4.78
C ARG A 78 -11.42 -21.19 4.65
N VAL A 79 -11.74 -19.89 4.53
CA VAL A 79 -13.12 -19.42 4.50
C VAL A 79 -13.67 -19.50 3.09
N LYS A 80 -14.80 -20.18 2.92
CA LYS A 80 -15.49 -20.29 1.64
C LYS A 80 -16.22 -18.98 1.25
N ASN A 81 -16.82 -18.30 2.23
CA ASN A 81 -17.56 -17.06 1.95
C ASN A 81 -16.66 -15.83 2.04
N ARG A 82 -15.78 -15.64 1.04
CA ARG A 82 -14.84 -14.51 0.96
C ARG A 82 -15.54 -13.16 0.82
N ARG A 83 -16.74 -13.12 0.21
CA ARG A 83 -17.54 -11.89 0.11
C ARG A 83 -17.96 -11.40 1.50
N LEU A 84 -18.42 -12.31 2.38
CA LEU A 84 -18.76 -11.95 3.76
C LEU A 84 -17.51 -11.48 4.52
N LEU A 85 -16.36 -12.10 4.30
CA LEU A 85 -15.11 -11.70 4.96
C LEU A 85 -14.70 -10.29 4.56
N PHE A 86 -14.77 -9.94 3.26
CA PHE A 86 -14.53 -8.57 2.79
C PHE A 86 -15.54 -7.58 3.36
N PHE A 87 -16.83 -7.96 3.37
CA PHE A 87 -17.89 -7.14 3.93
C PHE A 87 -17.63 -6.79 5.41
N VAL A 88 -17.36 -7.80 6.24
CA VAL A 88 -17.09 -7.60 7.68
C VAL A 88 -15.83 -6.75 7.89
N ALA A 89 -14.75 -7.01 7.15
CA ALA A 89 -13.53 -6.23 7.23
C ALA A 89 -13.77 -4.75 6.85
N SER A 90 -14.52 -4.50 5.77
CA SER A 90 -14.83 -3.14 5.32
C SER A 90 -15.70 -2.39 6.34
N ILE A 91 -16.74 -3.04 6.88
CA ILE A 91 -17.57 -2.45 7.93
C ILE A 91 -16.74 -2.15 9.19
N ALA A 92 -15.85 -3.06 9.60
CA ALA A 92 -14.95 -2.83 10.74
C ALA A 92 -14.07 -1.60 10.53
N VAL A 93 -13.47 -1.43 9.35
CA VAL A 93 -12.70 -0.23 8.99
C VAL A 93 -13.58 1.02 9.07
N GLY A 94 -14.78 0.99 8.48
CA GLY A 94 -15.72 2.11 8.50
C GLY A 94 -16.12 2.52 9.91
N ILE A 95 -16.41 1.56 10.79
CA ILE A 95 -16.73 1.83 12.21
C ILE A 95 -15.51 2.41 12.93
N CYS A 96 -14.33 1.77 12.79
CA CYS A 96 -13.12 2.23 13.47
C CYS A 96 -12.83 3.69 13.14
N PHE A 97 -12.79 4.04 11.85
CA PHE A 97 -12.54 5.43 11.46
C PHE A 97 -13.70 6.36 11.81
N GLY A 98 -14.98 5.95 11.61
CA GLY A 98 -16.13 6.77 11.91
C GLY A 98 -16.28 7.16 13.38
N VAL A 99 -15.71 6.38 14.30
CA VAL A 99 -15.74 6.65 15.75
C VAL A 99 -14.62 7.60 16.20
N ILE A 100 -13.48 7.68 15.47
CA ILE A 100 -12.31 8.50 15.86
C ILE A 100 -12.68 9.95 16.23
N PRO A 101 -13.53 10.70 15.47
CA PRO A 101 -13.87 12.08 15.82
C PRO A 101 -14.50 12.25 17.19
N PHE A 102 -15.22 11.24 17.68
CA PHE A 102 -15.90 11.30 18.98
C PHE A 102 -14.96 11.04 20.16
N VAL A 103 -13.81 10.38 19.92
CA VAL A 103 -12.85 9.97 20.93
C VAL A 103 -11.47 10.63 20.76
N GLN A 104 -11.36 11.64 19.91
CA GLN A 104 -10.10 12.27 19.47
C GLN A 104 -9.20 12.78 20.60
N HIS A 105 -9.75 13.06 21.78
CA HIS A 105 -8.99 13.55 22.93
C HIS A 105 -8.50 12.44 23.86
N THR A 106 -8.78 11.17 23.55
CA THR A 106 -8.42 10.02 24.37
C THR A 106 -7.54 9.07 23.57
N ALA A 107 -6.22 9.14 23.80
CA ALA A 107 -5.22 8.41 23.01
C ALA A 107 -5.49 6.90 22.97
N ILE A 108 -5.80 6.28 24.12
CA ILE A 108 -6.03 4.82 24.15
C ILE A 108 -7.15 4.36 23.21
N TRP A 109 -8.22 5.15 23.06
CA TRP A 109 -9.30 4.79 22.14
C TRP A 109 -8.92 4.97 20.67
N VAL A 110 -8.28 6.10 20.32
CA VAL A 110 -7.80 6.35 18.96
C VAL A 110 -6.81 5.29 18.54
N ASP A 111 -5.82 5.00 19.39
CA ASP A 111 -4.77 3.99 19.18
C ASP A 111 -5.37 2.60 18.99
N SER A 112 -6.35 2.22 19.83
CA SER A 112 -7.04 0.94 19.73
C SER A 112 -7.84 0.83 18.43
N LEU A 113 -8.57 1.88 18.03
CA LEU A 113 -9.34 1.91 16.78
C LEU A 113 -8.44 1.82 15.55
N LEU A 114 -7.30 2.51 15.57
CA LEU A 114 -6.32 2.44 14.48
C LEU A 114 -5.70 1.03 14.38
N PHE A 115 -5.32 0.42 15.50
CA PHE A 115 -4.80 -0.94 15.53
C PHE A 115 -5.84 -1.95 15.00
N LEU A 116 -7.09 -1.87 15.46
CA LEU A 116 -8.18 -2.72 14.98
C LEU A 116 -8.48 -2.50 13.49
N SER A 117 -8.43 -1.24 13.03
CA SER A 117 -8.54 -0.92 11.60
C SER A 117 -7.42 -1.56 10.80
N GLY A 118 -6.18 -1.56 11.30
CA GLY A 118 -5.05 -2.25 10.68
C GLY A 118 -5.27 -3.76 10.55
N ILE A 119 -5.81 -4.39 11.59
CA ILE A 119 -6.20 -5.81 11.56
C ILE A 119 -7.23 -6.06 10.44
N ALA A 120 -8.28 -5.24 10.38
CA ALA A 120 -9.31 -5.39 9.35
C ALA A 120 -8.75 -5.16 7.94
N GLN A 121 -7.89 -4.15 7.75
CA GLN A 121 -7.25 -3.85 6.47
C GLN A 121 -6.33 -4.97 5.98
N SER A 122 -5.72 -5.77 6.87
CA SER A 122 -4.88 -6.91 6.50
C SER A 122 -5.61 -7.96 5.65
N LEU A 123 -6.95 -7.98 5.70
CA LEU A 123 -7.79 -8.89 4.93
C LEU A 123 -8.03 -8.42 3.48
N PHE A 124 -7.89 -7.14 3.16
CA PHE A 124 -8.30 -6.61 1.86
C PHE A 124 -7.55 -7.22 0.68
N ILE A 125 -6.21 -7.19 0.72
CA ILE A 125 -5.39 -7.71 -0.38
C ILE A 125 -5.63 -9.21 -0.61
N PRO A 126 -5.54 -10.10 0.41
CA PRO A 126 -5.74 -11.52 0.18
C PRO A 126 -7.18 -11.86 -0.23
N VAL A 127 -8.19 -11.17 0.30
CA VAL A 127 -9.60 -11.44 -0.07
C VAL A 127 -9.88 -11.01 -1.50
N LEU A 128 -9.49 -9.79 -1.90
CA LEU A 128 -9.70 -9.31 -3.27
C LEU A 128 -8.90 -10.12 -4.29
N GLY A 129 -7.68 -10.52 -3.95
CA GLY A 129 -6.88 -11.43 -4.77
C GLY A 129 -7.54 -12.81 -4.95
N ALA A 130 -8.06 -13.38 -3.87
CA ALA A 130 -8.77 -14.66 -3.92
C ALA A 130 -10.11 -14.58 -4.68
N LEU A 131 -10.86 -13.48 -4.55
CA LEU A 131 -12.06 -13.22 -5.35
C LEU A 131 -11.72 -13.04 -6.84
N ALA A 132 -10.63 -12.34 -7.16
CA ALA A 132 -10.15 -12.20 -8.52
C ALA A 132 -9.80 -13.57 -9.14
N LEU A 133 -9.08 -14.42 -8.38
CA LEU A 133 -8.72 -15.77 -8.82
C LEU A 133 -9.95 -16.68 -8.99
N ALA A 134 -10.88 -16.64 -8.02
CA ALA A 134 -12.11 -17.43 -8.09
C ALA A 134 -12.99 -17.05 -9.28
N LEU A 135 -12.99 -15.76 -9.65
CA LEU A 135 -13.82 -15.22 -10.73
C LEU A 135 -13.17 -15.39 -12.12
N ALA A 136 -11.87 -15.13 -12.21
CA ALA A 136 -11.14 -15.06 -13.49
C ALA A 136 -10.37 -16.35 -13.85
N GLY A 137 -10.15 -17.25 -12.89
CA GLY A 137 -9.26 -18.39 -13.07
C GLY A 137 -7.81 -17.98 -13.34
N TYR A 138 -6.90 -18.94 -13.42
CA TYR A 138 -5.47 -18.66 -13.65
C TYR A 138 -5.18 -17.99 -15.00
N GLN A 139 -5.98 -18.30 -16.02
CA GLN A 139 -5.73 -17.81 -17.39
C GLN A 139 -5.95 -16.29 -17.53
N ALA A 140 -6.93 -15.71 -16.84
CA ALA A 140 -7.24 -14.29 -16.92
C ALA A 140 -6.87 -13.51 -15.65
N LEU A 141 -6.21 -14.15 -14.66
CA LEU A 141 -5.88 -13.55 -13.37
C LEU A 141 -5.07 -12.27 -13.53
N ASN A 142 -3.97 -12.30 -14.28
CA ASN A 142 -3.08 -11.14 -14.43
C ASN A 142 -3.81 -9.94 -15.05
N ARG A 143 -4.67 -10.17 -16.03
CA ARG A 143 -5.50 -9.13 -16.63
C ARG A 143 -6.47 -8.55 -15.61
N THR A 144 -7.14 -9.41 -14.84
CA THR A 144 -8.11 -9.00 -13.81
C THR A 144 -7.43 -8.21 -12.70
N LEU A 145 -6.26 -8.65 -12.23
CA LEU A 145 -5.48 -7.90 -11.24
C LEU A 145 -5.03 -6.53 -11.79
N GLY A 146 -4.65 -6.44 -13.06
CA GLY A 146 -4.33 -5.16 -13.71
C GLY A 146 -5.53 -4.22 -13.77
N GLU A 147 -6.72 -4.74 -14.12
CA GLU A 147 -7.96 -3.97 -14.11
C GLU A 147 -8.29 -3.48 -12.67
N ASN A 148 -8.18 -4.36 -11.67
CA ASN A 148 -8.40 -4.03 -10.26
C ASN A 148 -7.46 -2.91 -9.78
N GLN A 149 -6.19 -2.96 -10.15
CA GLN A 149 -5.23 -1.90 -9.82
C GLN A 149 -5.58 -0.56 -10.50
N GLY A 150 -6.03 -0.60 -11.75
CA GLY A 150 -6.55 0.60 -12.43
C GLY A 150 -7.71 1.25 -11.67
N TRP A 151 -8.68 0.44 -11.21
CA TRP A 151 -9.80 0.92 -10.40
C TRP A 151 -9.36 1.40 -9.01
N ASN A 152 -8.37 0.76 -8.39
CA ASN A 152 -7.78 1.20 -7.13
C ASN A 152 -7.13 2.59 -7.28
N HIS A 153 -6.34 2.83 -8.34
CA HIS A 153 -5.77 4.15 -8.61
C HIS A 153 -6.85 5.20 -8.89
N ALA A 154 -7.89 4.85 -9.65
CA ALA A 154 -9.03 5.74 -9.86
C ALA A 154 -9.73 6.09 -8.53
N GLY A 155 -9.91 5.11 -7.64
CA GLY A 155 -10.41 5.30 -6.28
C GLY A 155 -9.57 6.29 -5.48
N ASN A 156 -8.24 6.15 -5.48
CA ASN A 156 -7.35 7.09 -4.78
C ASN A 156 -7.45 8.52 -5.33
N ILE A 157 -7.58 8.69 -6.65
CA ILE A 157 -7.75 10.01 -7.27
C ILE A 157 -9.08 10.65 -6.85
N VAL A 158 -10.17 9.89 -6.96
CA VAL A 158 -11.52 10.36 -6.58
C VAL A 158 -11.57 10.64 -5.09
N ALA A 159 -11.00 9.75 -4.25
CA ALA A 159 -10.89 9.96 -2.81
C ALA A 159 -10.18 11.28 -2.45
N ALA A 160 -9.05 11.57 -3.11
CA ALA A 160 -8.31 12.81 -2.86
C ALA A 160 -9.13 14.06 -3.21
N LEU A 161 -9.88 14.03 -4.31
CA LEU A 161 -10.74 15.13 -4.73
C LEU A 161 -11.94 15.30 -3.80
N LEU A 162 -12.64 14.20 -3.47
CA LEU A 162 -13.77 14.22 -2.54
C LEU A 162 -13.34 14.65 -1.14
N ALA A 163 -12.20 14.14 -0.65
CA ALA A 163 -11.62 14.55 0.62
C ALA A 163 -11.26 16.04 0.63
N PHE A 164 -10.68 16.57 -0.46
CA PHE A 164 -10.42 18.01 -0.58
C PHE A 164 -11.70 18.82 -0.38
N VAL A 165 -12.77 18.48 -1.09
CA VAL A 165 -14.07 19.15 -0.97
C VAL A 165 -14.66 18.98 0.42
N ALA A 166 -14.71 17.73 0.93
CA ALA A 166 -15.28 17.43 2.24
C ALA A 166 -14.56 18.17 3.38
N VAL A 167 -13.23 18.10 3.41
CA VAL A 167 -12.42 18.77 4.44
C VAL A 167 -12.49 20.29 4.32
N ARG A 168 -12.56 20.83 3.08
CA ARG A 168 -12.65 22.28 2.82
C ARG A 168 -13.93 22.90 3.36
N TYR A 169 -15.06 22.19 3.22
CA TYR A 169 -16.37 22.75 3.56
C TYR A 169 -16.92 22.26 4.90
N PHE A 170 -16.52 21.05 5.35
CA PHE A 170 -17.06 20.40 6.56
C PHE A 170 -15.98 20.13 7.64
N GLY A 171 -14.73 20.55 7.40
CA GLY A 171 -13.64 20.38 8.34
C GLY A 171 -12.98 19.00 8.28
N SER A 172 -11.84 18.84 8.98
CA SER A 172 -11.00 17.64 8.92
C SER A 172 -11.69 16.36 9.42
N ALA A 173 -12.67 16.46 10.33
CA ALA A 173 -13.47 15.34 10.79
C ALA A 173 -14.27 14.66 9.67
N SER A 174 -14.62 15.38 8.60
CA SER A 174 -15.43 14.87 7.49
C SER A 174 -14.79 13.69 6.76
N ILE A 175 -13.44 13.58 6.77
CA ILE A 175 -12.74 12.46 6.14
C ILE A 175 -13.14 11.13 6.77
N PHE A 176 -13.33 11.08 8.08
CA PHE A 176 -13.68 9.84 8.79
C PHE A 176 -15.07 9.36 8.40
N TYR A 177 -16.01 10.28 8.20
CA TYR A 177 -17.36 9.95 7.72
C TYR A 177 -17.33 9.54 6.24
N SER A 178 -16.50 10.18 5.41
CA SER A 178 -16.29 9.77 4.02
C SER A 178 -15.74 8.34 3.95
N VAL A 179 -14.74 8.01 4.78
CA VAL A 179 -14.19 6.64 4.90
C VAL A 179 -15.28 5.66 5.34
N ALA A 180 -16.12 6.01 6.33
CA ALA A 180 -17.20 5.13 6.79
C ALA A 180 -18.22 4.85 5.66
N ILE A 181 -18.60 5.88 4.90
CA ILE A 181 -19.51 5.76 3.75
C ILE A 181 -18.87 4.91 2.64
N ALA A 182 -17.62 5.21 2.26
CA ALA A 182 -16.90 4.45 1.24
C ALA A 182 -16.74 2.98 1.63
N SER A 183 -16.44 2.72 2.92
CA SER A 183 -16.36 1.37 3.46
C SER A 183 -17.69 0.62 3.38
N LEU A 184 -18.82 1.28 3.69
CA LEU A 184 -20.15 0.68 3.59
C LEU A 184 -20.54 0.36 2.14
N VAL A 185 -20.28 1.29 1.21
CA VAL A 185 -20.54 1.09 -0.21
C VAL A 185 -19.63 0.00 -0.77
N GLY A 186 -18.34 0.04 -0.44
CA GLY A 186 -17.37 -0.99 -0.80
C GLY A 186 -17.74 -2.37 -0.26
N ALA A 187 -18.15 -2.45 1.01
CA ALA A 187 -18.65 -3.68 1.61
C ALA A 187 -19.82 -4.27 0.81
N SER A 188 -20.74 -3.42 0.39
CA SER A 188 -21.93 -3.85 -0.36
C SER A 188 -21.61 -4.29 -1.79
N SER A 189 -20.57 -3.75 -2.40
CA SER A 189 -20.20 -3.99 -3.81
C SER A 189 -19.86 -5.45 -4.11
N VAL A 190 -19.28 -6.18 -3.14
CA VAL A 190 -18.93 -7.61 -3.34
C VAL A 190 -20.15 -8.52 -3.51
N TYR A 191 -21.34 -8.08 -3.09
CA TYR A 191 -22.57 -8.84 -3.32
C TYR A 191 -23.10 -8.73 -4.76
N TRP A 192 -22.57 -7.80 -5.57
CA TRP A 192 -22.82 -7.79 -7.02
C TRP A 192 -22.04 -8.90 -7.74
N ILE A 193 -21.03 -9.48 -7.11
CA ILE A 193 -20.34 -10.66 -7.64
C ILE A 193 -21.28 -11.86 -7.47
N ARG A 194 -21.69 -12.48 -8.60
CA ARG A 194 -22.57 -13.66 -8.59
C ARG A 194 -21.84 -14.85 -8.00
N SER A 195 -22.42 -15.47 -6.96
CA SER A 195 -21.81 -16.64 -6.30
C SER A 195 -21.62 -17.84 -7.24
N GLN A 196 -22.47 -17.96 -8.23
CA GLN A 196 -22.44 -19.04 -9.22
C GLN A 196 -21.23 -18.93 -10.19
N GLU A 197 -20.63 -17.75 -10.29
CA GLU A 197 -19.46 -17.48 -11.15
C GLU A 197 -18.14 -17.64 -10.38
N LEU A 198 -18.17 -17.83 -9.06
CA LEU A 198 -16.99 -18.01 -8.23
C LEU A 198 -16.62 -19.51 -8.16
N ASP A 199 -15.46 -19.87 -8.69
CA ASP A 199 -14.89 -21.22 -8.50
C ASP A 199 -14.06 -21.25 -7.21
N GLU A 200 -14.73 -21.61 -6.10
CA GLU A 200 -14.13 -21.68 -4.77
C GLU A 200 -13.00 -22.73 -4.69
N SER A 201 -13.01 -23.73 -5.55
CA SER A 201 -11.98 -24.79 -5.55
C SER A 201 -10.62 -24.27 -6.03
N ILE A 202 -10.62 -23.35 -6.99
CA ILE A 202 -9.39 -22.71 -7.52
C ILE A 202 -8.81 -21.74 -6.48
N ALA A 203 -9.66 -20.99 -5.79
CA ALA A 203 -9.24 -19.97 -4.83
C ALA A 203 -8.77 -20.55 -3.49
N SER A 204 -9.11 -21.80 -3.17
CA SER A 204 -8.71 -22.46 -1.91
C SER A 204 -7.28 -22.99 -1.91
N GLY A 205 -6.47 -22.63 -2.90
CA GLY A 205 -5.04 -22.98 -3.01
C GLY A 205 -4.77 -24.49 -2.97
N ASP A 206 -4.01 -25.00 -3.93
CA ASP A 206 -3.57 -26.40 -3.87
C ASP A 206 -2.61 -26.53 -2.68
N ARG A 207 -3.03 -27.24 -1.61
CA ARG A 207 -2.27 -27.45 -0.35
C ARG A 207 -0.90 -28.12 -0.55
N LYS A 208 -0.53 -28.41 -1.80
CA LYS A 208 0.73 -29.06 -2.20
C LYS A 208 1.85 -28.09 -2.60
N GLN A 209 1.69 -26.77 -2.40
CA GLN A 209 2.84 -25.88 -2.61
C GLN A 209 3.96 -26.26 -1.64
N ALA A 210 5.12 -26.58 -2.18
CA ALA A 210 6.30 -26.93 -1.41
C ALA A 210 6.56 -25.85 -0.35
N LYS A 211 6.80 -26.28 0.91
CA LYS A 211 7.11 -25.36 2.01
C LYS A 211 8.27 -24.44 1.56
N PRO A 212 8.11 -23.12 1.69
CA PRO A 212 9.17 -22.19 1.28
C PRO A 212 10.47 -22.55 2.00
N LYS A 213 11.55 -22.70 1.26
CA LYS A 213 12.88 -22.91 1.84
C LYS A 213 13.48 -21.54 2.21
N TRP A 214 12.94 -20.91 3.24
CA TRP A 214 13.36 -19.60 3.74
C TRP A 214 14.88 -19.52 3.96
N SER A 215 15.48 -20.60 4.46
CA SER A 215 16.92 -20.67 4.68
C SER A 215 17.72 -20.45 3.39
N ALA A 216 17.30 -21.00 2.27
CA ALA A 216 18.02 -20.87 1.00
C ALA A 216 18.00 -19.41 0.47
N LEU A 217 16.86 -18.71 0.61
CA LEU A 217 16.75 -17.29 0.22
C LEU A 217 17.61 -16.39 1.12
N LEU A 218 17.60 -16.66 2.42
CA LEU A 218 18.34 -15.84 3.40
C LEU A 218 19.85 -16.14 3.45
N HIS A 219 20.36 -17.12 2.71
CA HIS A 219 21.80 -17.35 2.55
C HIS A 219 22.37 -16.67 1.28
N ASP A 220 21.53 -16.23 0.36
CA ASP A 220 21.98 -15.47 -0.81
C ASP A 220 22.26 -14.02 -0.40
N ARG A 221 23.53 -13.62 -0.50
CA ARG A 221 23.98 -12.25 -0.18
C ARG A 221 23.27 -11.20 -1.03
N SER A 222 22.95 -11.50 -2.28
CA SER A 222 22.23 -10.58 -3.18
C SER A 222 20.83 -10.31 -2.68
N VAL A 223 20.14 -11.35 -2.21
CA VAL A 223 18.81 -11.24 -1.60
C VAL A 223 18.89 -10.45 -0.30
N LEU A 224 19.89 -10.70 0.55
CA LEU A 224 20.07 -9.96 1.80
C LEU A 224 20.32 -8.46 1.58
N PHE A 225 21.17 -8.10 0.64
CA PHE A 225 21.43 -6.69 0.31
C PHE A 225 20.18 -6.01 -0.27
N LEU A 226 19.45 -6.71 -1.14
CA LEU A 226 18.20 -6.19 -1.67
C LEU A 226 17.15 -6.00 -0.56
N LEU A 227 17.04 -6.95 0.36
CA LEU A 227 16.13 -6.83 1.51
C LEU A 227 16.50 -5.66 2.42
N ALA A 228 17.79 -5.48 2.71
CA ALA A 228 18.27 -4.35 3.49
C ALA A 228 17.95 -3.01 2.81
N ALA A 229 18.20 -2.92 1.49
CA ALA A 229 17.90 -1.74 0.70
C ALA A 229 16.37 -1.45 0.70
N VAL A 230 15.54 -2.47 0.47
CA VAL A 230 14.07 -2.34 0.49
C VAL A 230 13.56 -1.94 1.87
N ALA A 231 14.06 -2.55 2.95
CA ALA A 231 13.66 -2.22 4.31
C ALA A 231 13.99 -0.76 4.65
N LEU A 232 15.20 -0.30 4.35
CA LEU A 232 15.62 1.09 4.55
C LEU A 232 14.85 2.07 3.65
N PHE A 233 14.58 1.70 2.40
CA PHE A 233 13.76 2.49 1.48
C PHE A 233 12.38 2.72 2.08
N HIS A 234 11.69 1.68 2.53
CA HIS A 234 10.36 1.82 3.11
C HIS A 234 10.37 2.47 4.49
N LEU A 235 11.40 2.22 5.30
CA LEU A 235 11.60 2.94 6.55
C LEU A 235 11.71 4.45 6.32
N ALA A 236 12.45 4.86 5.29
CA ALA A 236 12.59 6.26 4.92
C ALA A 236 11.33 6.84 4.27
N ASN A 237 10.62 6.06 3.45
CA ASN A 237 9.49 6.53 2.65
C ASN A 237 8.17 6.62 3.43
N ALA A 238 7.87 5.62 4.27
CA ALA A 238 6.56 5.46 4.90
C ALA A 238 6.08 6.68 5.71
N PRO A 239 6.92 7.38 6.50
CA PRO A 239 6.46 8.51 7.28
C PRO A 239 6.36 9.82 6.48
N ILE A 240 6.91 9.89 5.27
CA ILE A 240 7.06 11.18 4.57
C ILE A 240 5.72 11.79 4.18
N LEU A 241 4.78 11.01 3.67
CA LEU A 241 3.45 11.54 3.32
C LEU A 241 2.72 12.12 4.55
N PRO A 242 2.63 11.43 5.71
CA PRO A 242 2.12 12.03 6.95
C PRO A 242 2.89 13.26 7.43
N VAL A 243 4.22 13.25 7.38
CA VAL A 243 5.07 14.38 7.80
C VAL A 243 4.86 15.59 6.88
N THR A 244 4.76 15.40 5.56
CA THR A 244 4.47 16.51 4.62
C THR A 244 3.10 17.12 4.85
N ALA A 245 2.09 16.33 5.23
CA ALA A 245 0.79 16.85 5.62
C ALA A 245 0.87 17.77 6.85
N LEU A 246 1.62 17.37 7.87
CA LEU A 246 1.90 18.20 9.05
C LEU A 246 2.72 19.44 8.69
N TYR A 247 3.67 19.33 7.76
CA TYR A 247 4.48 20.45 7.28
C TYR A 247 3.65 21.48 6.52
N ILE A 248 2.69 21.03 5.69
CA ILE A 248 1.70 21.93 5.05
C ILE A 248 0.97 22.77 6.10
N LYS A 249 0.55 22.16 7.22
CA LYS A 249 -0.07 22.89 8.34
C LYS A 249 0.88 23.88 9.00
N GLN A 250 2.14 23.48 9.22
CA GLN A 250 3.18 24.35 9.78
C GLN A 250 3.42 25.62 8.91
N LEU A 251 3.33 25.45 7.59
CA LEU A 251 3.46 26.56 6.62
C LEU A 251 2.18 27.39 6.45
N GLY A 252 1.15 27.18 7.27
CA GLY A 252 -0.12 27.89 7.24
C GLY A 252 -1.14 27.35 6.23
N GLY A 253 -0.90 26.16 5.66
CA GLY A 253 -1.83 25.50 4.76
C GLY A 253 -3.04 24.91 5.47
N SER A 254 -4.13 24.72 4.72
CA SER A 254 -5.35 24.09 5.22
C SER A 254 -5.23 22.57 5.25
N SER A 255 -6.00 21.90 6.12
CA SER A 255 -6.11 20.43 6.14
C SER A 255 -6.67 19.87 4.83
N ALA A 256 -7.50 20.62 4.12
CA ALA A 256 -7.96 20.26 2.77
C ALA A 256 -6.78 20.17 1.77
N LEU A 257 -5.81 21.09 1.85
CA LEU A 257 -4.66 21.06 0.96
C LEU A 257 -3.81 19.81 1.10
N THR A 258 -3.80 19.18 2.30
CA THR A 258 -3.03 17.94 2.52
C THR A 258 -3.57 16.75 1.73
N THR A 259 -4.85 16.73 1.38
CA THR A 259 -5.43 15.66 0.55
C THR A 259 -4.89 15.70 -0.88
N LEU A 260 -4.54 16.89 -1.38
CA LEU A 260 -3.99 17.07 -2.73
C LEU A 260 -2.57 16.49 -2.88
N THR A 261 -1.88 16.18 -1.78
CA THR A 261 -0.60 15.46 -1.84
C THR A 261 -0.76 14.08 -2.46
N VAL A 262 -1.83 13.37 -2.12
CA VAL A 262 -2.15 12.06 -2.70
C VAL A 262 -2.46 12.22 -4.20
N LEU A 263 -3.28 13.20 -4.56
CA LEU A 263 -3.60 13.47 -5.98
C LEU A 263 -2.35 13.77 -6.79
N SER A 264 -1.48 14.65 -6.28
CA SER A 264 -0.22 15.05 -6.93
C SER A 264 0.67 13.82 -7.20
N ALA A 265 0.83 12.93 -6.22
CA ALA A 265 1.58 11.69 -6.39
C ALA A 265 0.93 10.74 -7.42
N GLN A 266 -0.40 10.55 -7.38
CA GLN A 266 -1.11 9.66 -8.29
C GLN A 266 -1.03 10.12 -9.77
N MET A 267 -1.08 11.42 -10.02
CA MET A 267 -0.97 11.97 -11.38
C MET A 267 0.35 11.59 -12.05
N VAL A 268 1.44 11.45 -11.30
CA VAL A 268 2.75 11.04 -11.81
C VAL A 268 2.91 9.52 -11.74
N MET A 269 2.42 8.88 -10.69
CA MET A 269 2.57 7.45 -10.45
C MET A 269 1.97 6.60 -11.57
N VAL A 270 0.77 6.94 -12.06
CA VAL A 270 0.07 6.16 -13.09
C VAL A 270 0.87 6.10 -14.41
N PRO A 271 1.29 7.23 -15.03
CA PRO A 271 2.08 7.16 -16.26
C PRO A 271 3.46 6.57 -16.04
N VAL A 272 4.10 6.79 -14.89
CA VAL A 272 5.41 6.21 -14.56
C VAL A 272 5.31 4.70 -14.41
N ALA A 273 4.30 4.17 -13.72
CA ALA A 273 4.09 2.73 -13.59
C ALA A 273 3.90 2.06 -14.97
N TRP A 274 3.12 2.70 -15.86
CA TRP A 274 2.94 2.20 -17.22
C TRP A 274 4.24 2.22 -18.05
N ALA A 275 5.05 3.28 -17.92
CA ALA A 275 6.34 3.37 -18.60
C ALA A 275 7.37 2.39 -18.04
N SER A 276 7.35 2.12 -16.72
CA SER A 276 8.34 1.31 -16.03
C SER A 276 8.42 -0.12 -16.56
N GLY A 277 7.30 -0.73 -16.93
CA GLY A 277 7.28 -2.05 -17.56
C GLY A 277 8.09 -2.09 -18.84
N LYS A 278 7.88 -1.11 -19.74
CA LYS A 278 8.61 -1.00 -21.01
C LYS A 278 10.08 -0.66 -20.82
N LEU A 279 10.38 0.20 -19.85
CA LEU A 279 11.75 0.56 -19.51
C LEU A 279 12.53 -0.63 -18.94
N CYS A 280 11.89 -1.52 -18.18
CA CYS A 280 12.53 -2.75 -17.71
C CYS A 280 12.99 -3.65 -18.83
N ASP A 281 12.22 -3.74 -19.92
CA ASP A 281 12.58 -4.55 -21.08
C ASP A 281 13.83 -4.00 -21.80
N SER A 282 14.01 -2.67 -21.81
CA SER A 282 15.09 -2.00 -22.54
C SER A 282 16.33 -1.72 -21.68
N TRP A 283 16.16 -1.29 -20.42
CA TRP A 283 17.25 -0.86 -19.53
C TRP A 283 17.58 -1.89 -18.44
N GLY A 284 16.75 -2.92 -18.32
CA GLY A 284 16.80 -3.91 -17.25
C GLY A 284 16.22 -3.41 -15.92
N PRO A 285 15.71 -4.35 -15.10
CA PRO A 285 14.98 -4.01 -13.88
C PRO A 285 15.84 -3.29 -12.84
N LYS A 286 17.15 -3.56 -12.76
CA LYS A 286 18.04 -2.88 -11.79
C LYS A 286 18.19 -1.40 -12.11
N THR A 287 18.40 -1.03 -13.38
CA THR A 287 18.56 0.36 -13.77
C THR A 287 17.30 1.16 -13.50
N VAL A 288 16.14 0.60 -13.84
CA VAL A 288 14.85 1.26 -13.61
C VAL A 288 14.56 1.40 -12.11
N MET A 289 14.83 0.35 -11.32
CA MET A 289 14.65 0.41 -9.86
C MET A 289 15.60 1.41 -9.20
N ALA A 290 16.85 1.56 -9.70
CA ALA A 290 17.79 2.55 -9.20
C ALA A 290 17.22 3.98 -9.28
N ILE A 291 16.44 4.30 -10.33
CA ILE A 291 15.76 5.60 -10.44
C ILE A 291 14.84 5.82 -9.24
N ALA A 292 14.05 4.82 -8.84
CA ALA A 292 13.17 4.93 -7.67
C ALA A 292 13.96 5.16 -6.38
N PHE A 293 15.06 4.41 -6.20
CA PHE A 293 15.92 4.54 -5.01
C PHE A 293 16.57 5.92 -4.90
N TRP A 294 17.03 6.50 -6.03
CA TRP A 294 17.64 7.83 -6.04
C TRP A 294 16.60 8.97 -6.03
N ALA A 295 15.41 8.75 -6.57
CA ALA A 295 14.31 9.74 -6.50
C ALA A 295 13.86 10.00 -5.06
N LEU A 296 13.89 8.99 -4.18
CA LEU A 296 13.44 9.12 -2.80
C LEU A 296 14.23 10.15 -1.98
N PRO A 297 15.55 10.08 -1.84
CA PRO A 297 16.31 11.08 -1.09
C PRO A 297 16.21 12.47 -1.71
N LEU A 298 16.19 12.59 -3.05
CA LEU A 298 16.01 13.89 -3.73
C LEU A 298 14.65 14.50 -3.39
N ARG A 299 13.58 13.69 -3.42
CA ARG A 299 12.25 14.15 -3.00
C ARG A 299 12.25 14.62 -1.55
N ILE A 300 12.77 13.81 -0.62
CA ILE A 300 12.74 14.15 0.80
C ILE A 300 13.53 15.44 1.07
N LEU A 301 14.71 15.58 0.48
CA LEU A 301 15.51 16.80 0.62
C LEU A 301 14.81 18.03 0.01
N SER A 302 14.06 17.87 -1.08
CA SER A 302 13.38 18.99 -1.73
C SER A 302 12.36 19.70 -0.80
N TYR A 303 11.80 18.99 0.18
CA TYR A 303 10.88 19.63 1.14
C TYR A 303 11.56 20.63 2.05
N THR A 304 12.87 20.51 2.31
CA THR A 304 13.62 21.51 3.10
C THR A 304 13.69 22.87 2.39
N LEU A 305 13.47 22.89 1.06
CA LEU A 305 13.44 24.10 0.23
C LEU A 305 12.04 24.69 0.06
N ALA A 306 11.02 24.02 0.59
CA ALA A 306 9.64 24.47 0.45
C ALA A 306 9.33 25.57 1.45
N HIS A 307 8.95 26.75 0.94
CA HIS A 307 8.62 27.94 1.73
C HIS A 307 7.11 28.24 1.79
N ASN A 308 6.30 27.49 1.07
CA ASN A 308 4.86 27.63 1.09
C ASN A 308 4.16 26.26 0.92
N PRO A 309 2.90 26.11 1.37
CA PRO A 309 2.20 24.84 1.39
C PRO A 309 1.93 24.26 -0.03
N HIS A 310 1.74 25.11 -1.04
CA HIS A 310 1.50 24.67 -2.42
C HIS A 310 2.76 24.03 -3.05
N MET A 311 3.93 24.55 -2.70
CA MET A 311 5.21 23.96 -3.12
C MET A 311 5.38 22.54 -2.57
N VAL A 312 4.97 22.28 -1.32
CA VAL A 312 5.00 20.93 -0.74
C VAL A 312 4.11 19.98 -1.55
N VAL A 313 2.89 20.39 -1.90
CA VAL A 313 1.97 19.59 -2.73
C VAL A 313 2.58 19.32 -4.12
N PHE A 314 3.22 20.31 -4.73
CA PHE A 314 3.89 20.14 -6.02
C PHE A 314 5.06 19.16 -5.94
N LEU A 315 5.92 19.31 -4.93
CA LEU A 315 7.07 18.41 -4.71
C LEU A 315 6.64 16.97 -4.41
N GLN A 316 5.45 16.77 -3.85
CA GLN A 316 4.89 15.43 -3.61
C GLN A 316 4.65 14.64 -4.92
N ALA A 317 4.56 15.30 -6.08
CA ALA A 317 4.52 14.65 -7.39
C ALA A 317 5.74 13.73 -7.62
N LEU A 318 6.90 14.06 -7.05
CA LEU A 318 8.09 13.22 -7.12
C LEU A 318 7.92 11.84 -6.46
N ASP A 319 6.98 11.71 -5.52
CA ASP A 319 6.60 10.42 -4.93
C ASP A 319 6.08 9.45 -5.98
N GLY A 320 5.33 9.96 -6.94
CA GLY A 320 4.79 9.17 -8.05
C GLY A 320 5.87 8.48 -8.88
N ILE A 321 7.07 9.05 -8.97
CA ILE A 321 8.20 8.41 -9.66
C ILE A 321 8.64 7.16 -8.89
N GLY A 322 8.93 7.31 -7.59
CA GLY A 322 9.38 6.21 -6.75
C GLY A 322 8.34 5.10 -6.64
N ALA A 323 7.09 5.47 -6.31
CA ALA A 323 6.00 4.53 -6.11
C ALA A 323 5.59 3.81 -7.41
N GLY A 324 5.54 4.54 -8.53
CA GLY A 324 5.20 3.97 -9.84
C GLY A 324 6.23 2.96 -10.34
N ILE A 325 7.51 3.25 -10.17
CA ILE A 325 8.58 2.31 -10.52
C ILE A 325 8.57 1.12 -9.56
N TYR A 326 8.60 1.37 -8.25
CA TYR A 326 8.72 0.32 -7.25
C TYR A 326 7.63 -0.75 -7.39
N GLY A 327 6.37 -0.33 -7.50
CA GLY A 327 5.23 -1.24 -7.59
C GLY A 327 5.31 -2.26 -8.74
N VAL A 328 5.91 -1.86 -9.85
CA VAL A 328 6.07 -2.71 -11.04
C VAL A 328 7.38 -3.51 -11.00
N VAL A 329 8.49 -2.82 -10.72
CA VAL A 329 9.83 -3.38 -10.91
C VAL A 329 10.23 -4.37 -9.82
N ILE A 330 9.72 -4.22 -8.59
CA ILE A 330 10.01 -5.17 -7.50
C ILE A 330 9.52 -6.59 -7.83
N VAL A 331 8.41 -6.70 -8.56
CA VAL A 331 7.86 -7.98 -9.01
C VAL A 331 8.76 -8.61 -10.07
N ALA A 332 9.26 -7.82 -11.03
CA ALA A 332 10.21 -8.28 -12.04
C ALA A 332 11.53 -8.75 -11.39
N PHE A 333 12.02 -7.99 -10.40
CA PHE A 333 13.21 -8.36 -9.63
C PHE A 333 13.05 -9.69 -8.90
N ALA A 334 11.90 -9.87 -8.22
CA ALA A 334 11.59 -11.11 -7.52
C ALA A 334 11.53 -12.31 -8.49
N ALA A 335 10.93 -12.11 -9.67
CA ALA A 335 10.87 -13.15 -10.71
C ALA A 335 12.26 -13.56 -11.21
N ASP A 336 13.15 -12.60 -11.46
CA ASP A 336 14.50 -12.87 -11.93
C ASP A 336 15.35 -13.58 -10.87
N LEU A 337 15.33 -13.12 -9.61
CA LEU A 337 16.09 -13.70 -8.51
C LEU A 337 15.65 -15.12 -8.14
N THR A 338 14.38 -15.44 -8.39
CA THR A 338 13.81 -16.75 -8.02
C THR A 338 13.60 -17.68 -9.21
N ARG A 339 14.11 -17.32 -10.38
CA ARG A 339 13.98 -18.12 -11.61
C ARG A 339 14.48 -19.56 -11.37
N GLY A 340 13.63 -20.54 -11.63
CA GLY A 340 13.91 -21.97 -11.45
C GLY A 340 13.91 -22.47 -9.99
N THR A 341 13.71 -21.62 -8.99
CA THR A 341 13.71 -22.01 -7.56
C THR A 341 12.32 -22.31 -7.01
N GLY A 342 11.25 -21.85 -7.67
CA GLY A 342 9.88 -21.94 -7.17
C GLY A 342 9.58 -21.05 -5.94
N GLN A 343 10.44 -20.08 -5.63
CA GLN A 343 10.36 -19.27 -4.40
C GLN A 343 9.87 -17.82 -4.64
N PHE A 344 9.29 -17.55 -5.81
CA PHE A 344 8.84 -16.21 -6.21
C PHE A 344 7.89 -15.56 -5.18
N ASN A 345 6.82 -16.24 -4.80
CA ASN A 345 5.86 -15.71 -3.84
C ASN A 345 6.46 -15.55 -2.43
N SER A 346 7.41 -16.42 -2.06
CA SER A 346 8.14 -16.31 -0.79
C SER A 346 8.96 -15.03 -0.73
N LEU A 347 9.68 -14.69 -1.80
CA LEU A 347 10.47 -13.48 -1.86
C LEU A 347 9.60 -12.21 -1.87
N LEU A 348 8.48 -12.23 -2.59
CA LEU A 348 7.50 -11.13 -2.53
C LEU A 348 6.92 -10.95 -1.13
N GLY A 349 6.65 -12.03 -0.41
CA GLY A 349 6.20 -12.00 0.99
C GLY A 349 7.23 -11.36 1.93
N ILE A 350 8.53 -11.64 1.72
CA ILE A 350 9.61 -11.02 2.49
C ILE A 350 9.69 -9.52 2.18
N PHE A 351 9.56 -9.10 0.92
CA PHE A 351 9.52 -7.67 0.56
C PHE A 351 8.34 -6.95 1.21
N ALA A 352 7.16 -7.57 1.18
CA ALA A 352 5.98 -7.02 1.84
C ALA A 352 6.18 -6.89 3.37
N THR A 353 6.87 -7.85 4.00
CA THR A 353 7.20 -7.77 5.42
C THR A 353 8.20 -6.64 5.71
N ALA A 354 9.23 -6.48 4.89
CA ALA A 354 10.19 -5.38 5.01
C ALA A 354 9.50 -4.01 4.86
N GLN A 355 8.58 -3.90 3.91
CA GLN A 355 7.74 -2.71 3.72
C GLN A 355 6.87 -2.42 4.94
N ALA A 356 6.21 -3.44 5.49
CA ALA A 356 5.33 -3.29 6.65
C ALA A 356 6.11 -2.89 7.91
N ILE A 357 7.33 -3.41 8.11
CA ILE A 357 8.22 -2.98 9.20
C ILE A 357 8.55 -1.48 9.06
N GLY A 358 8.88 -1.02 7.84
CA GLY A 358 9.08 0.40 7.56
C GLY A 358 7.86 1.25 7.90
N GLY A 359 6.65 0.75 7.58
CA GLY A 359 5.38 1.39 7.90
C GLY A 359 5.06 1.49 9.40
N VAL A 360 5.69 0.64 10.24
CA VAL A 360 5.56 0.70 11.71
C VAL A 360 6.66 1.57 12.33
N VAL A 361 7.91 1.29 11.99
CA VAL A 361 9.06 1.95 12.63
C VAL A 361 9.23 3.39 12.15
N GLY A 362 8.99 3.65 10.87
CA GLY A 362 9.15 4.98 10.27
C GLY A 362 8.32 6.06 10.94
N PRO A 363 7.01 5.91 11.11
CA PRO A 363 6.16 6.88 11.80
C PRO A 363 6.59 7.17 13.25
N ILE A 364 7.02 6.15 14.01
CA ILE A 364 7.52 6.34 15.36
C ILE A 364 8.77 7.21 15.36
N LEU A 365 9.77 6.84 14.54
CA LEU A 365 11.02 7.59 14.43
C LEU A 365 10.78 9.02 13.95
N SER A 366 9.95 9.20 12.93
CA SER A 366 9.65 10.54 12.42
C SER A 366 8.92 11.40 13.45
N GLY A 367 7.98 10.83 14.19
CA GLY A 367 7.25 11.52 15.25
C GLY A 367 8.19 12.02 16.36
N VAL A 368 9.13 11.17 16.81
CA VAL A 368 10.13 11.52 17.83
C VAL A 368 11.10 12.59 17.31
N ILE A 369 11.65 12.41 16.11
CA ILE A 369 12.59 13.40 15.53
C ILE A 369 11.86 14.74 15.32
N LEU A 370 10.65 14.71 14.77
CA LEU A 370 9.85 15.90 14.53
C LEU A 370 9.51 16.65 15.83
N GLN A 371 9.19 15.92 16.90
CA GLN A 371 8.86 16.51 18.20
C GLN A 371 10.05 17.25 18.82
N HIS A 372 11.27 16.74 18.66
CA HIS A 372 12.44 17.28 19.35
C HIS A 372 13.33 18.16 18.48
N LEU A 373 13.41 17.88 17.17
CA LEU A 373 14.36 18.49 16.24
C LEU A 373 13.69 19.25 15.07
N GLY A 374 12.36 19.15 14.92
CA GLY A 374 11.60 19.86 13.91
C GLY A 374 11.65 19.24 12.51
N PHE A 375 10.97 19.88 11.55
CA PHE A 375 10.73 19.37 10.21
C PHE A 375 12.02 19.20 9.38
N ASN A 376 12.89 20.22 9.32
CA ASN A 376 14.10 20.15 8.54
C ASN A 376 15.01 18.99 8.96
N SER A 377 15.21 18.82 10.27
CA SER A 377 15.99 17.70 10.79
C SER A 377 15.35 16.35 10.48
N THR A 378 14.03 16.27 10.49
CA THR A 378 13.28 15.05 10.09
C THR A 378 13.52 14.73 8.62
N PHE A 379 13.36 15.70 7.72
CA PHE A 379 13.62 15.49 6.29
C PHE A 379 15.06 15.09 6.02
N VAL A 380 16.04 15.77 6.64
CA VAL A 380 17.47 15.44 6.48
C VAL A 380 17.78 14.03 6.98
N ALA A 381 17.28 13.64 8.16
CA ALA A 381 17.50 12.31 8.72
C ALA A 381 16.92 11.19 7.81
N PHE A 382 15.68 11.37 7.34
CA PHE A 382 15.05 10.39 6.46
C PHE A 382 15.65 10.39 5.05
N ALA A 383 16.13 11.53 4.55
CA ALA A 383 16.90 11.58 3.30
C ALA A 383 18.24 10.85 3.43
N ALA A 384 18.92 10.96 4.57
CA ALA A 384 20.15 10.21 4.83
C ALA A 384 19.89 8.70 4.85
N LEU A 385 18.81 8.24 5.49
CA LEU A 385 18.40 6.82 5.43
C LEU A 385 18.10 6.37 4.00
N ALA A 386 17.41 7.20 3.22
CA ALA A 386 17.12 6.92 1.82
C ALA A 386 18.39 6.88 0.96
N LEU A 387 19.37 7.75 1.22
CA LEU A 387 20.68 7.72 0.55
C LEU A 387 21.43 6.43 0.86
N VAL A 388 21.43 5.98 2.11
CA VAL A 388 22.03 4.69 2.49
C VAL A 388 21.33 3.55 1.76
N ALA A 389 20.00 3.54 1.68
CA ALA A 389 19.23 2.55 0.93
C ALA A 389 19.63 2.55 -0.56
N ALA A 390 19.73 3.73 -1.19
CA ALA A 390 20.12 3.88 -2.59
C ALA A 390 21.57 3.42 -2.83
N ALA A 391 22.49 3.73 -1.92
CA ALA A 391 23.88 3.29 -2.01
C ALA A 391 23.99 1.76 -1.89
N ILE A 392 23.31 1.12 -0.92
CA ILE A 392 23.27 -0.33 -0.77
C ILE A 392 22.70 -0.96 -2.04
N PHE A 393 21.59 -0.45 -2.55
CA PHE A 393 20.97 -0.96 -3.77
C PHE A 393 21.92 -0.86 -4.97
N GLN A 394 22.52 0.31 -5.18
CA GLN A 394 23.38 0.58 -6.34
C GLN A 394 24.68 -0.26 -6.31
N LEU A 395 25.33 -0.34 -5.14
CA LEU A 395 26.68 -0.88 -5.01
C LEU A 395 26.70 -2.39 -4.70
N LEU A 396 25.73 -2.89 -3.93
CA LEU A 396 25.78 -4.25 -3.38
C LEU A 396 24.75 -5.20 -4.00
N VAL A 397 23.65 -4.67 -4.60
CA VAL A 397 22.69 -5.53 -5.31
C VAL A 397 23.26 -5.79 -6.73
N PRO A 398 23.49 -7.04 -7.14
CA PRO A 398 23.98 -7.35 -8.46
C PRO A 398 22.95 -7.01 -9.55
N ASN A 399 23.43 -6.88 -10.80
CA ASN A 399 22.51 -6.84 -11.93
C ASN A 399 21.77 -8.18 -11.96
N ALA A 400 20.46 -8.15 -12.12
CA ALA A 400 19.71 -9.36 -12.45
C ALA A 400 20.38 -9.97 -13.71
N SER A 401 20.82 -11.21 -13.62
CA SER A 401 21.52 -11.84 -14.72
C SER A 401 20.55 -11.87 -15.92
N THR A 402 20.83 -11.03 -16.91
CA THR A 402 20.30 -11.26 -18.26
C THR A 402 20.77 -12.66 -18.61
N GLY A 403 19.85 -13.64 -18.52
CA GLY A 403 20.17 -15.05 -18.69
C GLY A 403 21.00 -15.24 -19.96
N ARG A 404 22.21 -15.74 -19.74
CA ARG A 404 22.98 -16.41 -20.80
C ARG A 404 22.33 -17.74 -21.10
#